data_9e7abcba4adc85b405d5708de9c3a99e
#
_entry.id   9e7abcba4adc85b405d5708de9c3a99e
#
_cell.length_a   1.000
_cell.length_b   1.000
_cell.length_c   1.000
_cell.angle_alpha   90.00
_cell.angle_beta   90.00
_cell.angle_gamma   90.00
#
_symmetry.space_group_name_H-M   'P 1'
#
loop_
_entity.id
_entity.type
_entity.pdbx_description
1 polymer ?
#
loop_
_entity_poly.entity_id
_entity_poly.type
_entity_poly.pdbx_seq_one_letter_code
_entity_poly.pdbx_strand_id
1 'polypeptide(L)'
;MVPRDEDALTAAIVGLASEYGRHGYRRITALLRRAGWQVNHKRVERIWRREGLKVPEKQPKRGRLWLNDGSCIRLRPCWANQVWAYDFVEARTHDGRKFRMLTVIDEFTRECLAILVARRLRADDVLACLADLFIVHGVPDHIRSDNGPEFAAKAVRSWLGRLGVETLFIEPGSPWENGYCESFNGKLSDELLEREIFYSLREAQILVERWRRTYNTVRPHSALGYRPPAPEAAMVAFPSWARPPGSAQHGTSLMPLH
;
A
#
# COMPACT_ATOMS: atom_id res chain seq x y z
N MET A 1 8.04 -0.98 -39.18
CA MET A 1 9.38 -1.40 -38.69
C MET A 1 9.26 -1.69 -37.18
N VAL A 2 9.51 -2.90 -36.73
CA VAL A 2 9.50 -3.26 -35.30
C VAL A 2 10.83 -2.77 -34.71
N PRO A 3 10.82 -2.00 -33.61
CA PRO A 3 12.05 -1.55 -32.95
C PRO A 3 12.90 -2.74 -32.50
N ARG A 4 14.23 -2.63 -32.57
CA ARG A 4 15.18 -3.69 -32.21
C ARG A 4 15.09 -4.16 -30.75
N ASP A 5 14.47 -3.36 -29.88
CA ASP A 5 14.27 -3.64 -28.46
C ASP A 5 12.90 -4.25 -28.12
N GLU A 6 12.07 -4.58 -29.14
CA GLU A 6 10.69 -5.02 -28.91
C GLU A 6 10.60 -6.35 -28.17
N ASP A 7 11.46 -7.32 -28.51
CA ASP A 7 11.45 -8.64 -27.86
C ASP A 7 11.87 -8.54 -26.38
N ALA A 8 12.92 -7.78 -26.10
CA ALA A 8 13.37 -7.54 -24.72
C ALA A 8 12.32 -6.77 -23.92
N LEU A 9 11.67 -5.76 -24.52
CA LEU A 9 10.57 -5.04 -23.88
C LEU A 9 9.37 -5.93 -23.62
N THR A 10 9.04 -6.83 -24.56
CA THR A 10 7.95 -7.80 -24.39
C THR A 10 8.23 -8.74 -23.22
N ALA A 11 9.45 -9.30 -23.14
CA ALA A 11 9.85 -10.15 -22.03
C ALA A 11 9.78 -9.42 -20.68
N ALA A 12 10.22 -8.16 -20.63
CA ALA A 12 10.11 -7.33 -19.42
C ALA A 12 8.65 -7.05 -19.02
N ILE A 13 7.76 -6.77 -19.99
CA ILE A 13 6.32 -6.57 -19.74
C ILE A 13 5.69 -7.84 -19.16
N VAL A 14 5.95 -9.00 -19.78
CA VAL A 14 5.39 -10.29 -19.34
C VAL A 14 5.91 -10.66 -17.96
N GLY A 15 7.22 -10.50 -17.71
CA GLY A 15 7.82 -10.77 -16.40
C GLY A 15 7.23 -9.91 -15.30
N LEU A 16 7.12 -8.59 -15.52
CA LEU A 16 6.49 -7.67 -14.56
C LEU A 16 4.99 -7.95 -14.36
N ALA A 17 4.27 -8.34 -15.41
CA ALA A 17 2.85 -8.71 -15.31
C ALA A 17 2.67 -9.99 -14.50
N SER A 18 3.58 -10.95 -14.60
CA SER A 18 3.57 -12.19 -13.81
C SER A 18 3.88 -11.92 -12.33
N GLU A 19 4.87 -11.07 -12.05
CA GLU A 19 5.25 -10.70 -10.68
C GLU A 19 4.16 -9.86 -10.00
N TYR A 20 3.59 -8.88 -10.73
CA TYR A 20 2.57 -7.94 -10.22
C TYR A 20 1.22 -8.18 -10.90
N GLY A 21 0.64 -9.34 -10.79
CA GLY A 21 -0.55 -9.80 -11.52
C GLY A 21 -1.81 -8.93 -11.38
N ARG A 22 -1.83 -7.94 -10.45
CA ARG A 22 -2.92 -6.96 -10.30
C ARG A 22 -2.57 -5.58 -10.87
N HIS A 23 -1.42 -5.45 -11.54
CA HIS A 23 -1.00 -4.22 -12.21
C HIS A 23 -1.37 -4.25 -13.68
N GLY A 24 -2.22 -3.32 -14.13
CA GLY A 24 -2.50 -3.12 -15.54
C GLY A 24 -1.35 -2.37 -16.25
N TYR A 25 -1.42 -2.31 -17.58
CA TYR A 25 -0.38 -1.76 -18.46
C TYR A 25 0.16 -0.38 -18.04
N ARG A 26 -0.66 0.50 -17.43
CA ARG A 26 -0.21 1.82 -16.98
C ARG A 26 0.76 1.74 -15.80
N ARG A 27 0.50 0.85 -14.82
CA ARG A 27 1.42 0.61 -13.70
C ARG A 27 2.68 -0.12 -14.18
N ILE A 28 2.53 -1.09 -15.08
CA ILE A 28 3.67 -1.77 -15.72
C ILE A 28 4.53 -0.75 -16.48
N THR A 29 3.92 0.22 -17.19
CA THR A 29 4.68 1.30 -17.84
C THR A 29 5.50 2.12 -16.82
N ALA A 30 4.93 2.41 -15.66
CA ALA A 30 5.65 3.13 -14.61
C ALA A 30 6.83 2.34 -14.05
N LEU A 31 6.66 1.03 -13.83
CA LEU A 31 7.74 0.15 -13.40
C LEU A 31 8.86 0.05 -14.45
N LEU A 32 8.51 -0.11 -15.73
CA LEU A 32 9.47 -0.12 -16.84
C LEU A 32 10.28 1.18 -16.91
N ARG A 33 9.62 2.33 -16.76
CA ARG A 33 10.33 3.63 -16.75
C ARG A 33 11.30 3.76 -15.58
N ARG A 34 10.93 3.28 -14.41
CA ARG A 34 11.84 3.22 -13.25
C ARG A 34 12.99 2.23 -13.45
N ALA A 35 12.76 1.18 -14.22
CA ALA A 35 13.80 0.22 -14.63
C ALA A 35 14.73 0.76 -15.74
N GLY A 36 14.48 1.99 -16.25
CA GLY A 36 15.31 2.68 -17.25
C GLY A 36 14.77 2.66 -18.67
N TRP A 37 13.59 2.07 -18.93
CA TRP A 37 13.01 2.05 -20.27
C TRP A 37 12.47 3.40 -20.70
N GLN A 38 12.86 3.85 -21.91
CA GLN A 38 12.28 5.02 -22.60
C GLN A 38 11.05 4.58 -23.39
N VAL A 39 9.91 4.41 -22.69
CA VAL A 39 8.69 3.85 -23.28
C VAL A 39 7.46 4.66 -22.91
N ASN A 40 6.52 4.80 -23.84
CA ASN A 40 5.21 5.38 -23.58
C ASN A 40 4.16 4.28 -23.30
N HIS A 41 3.08 4.67 -22.63
CA HIS A 41 2.02 3.74 -22.25
C HIS A 41 1.28 3.12 -23.44
N LYS A 42 1.20 3.82 -24.61
CA LYS A 42 0.54 3.29 -25.81
C LYS A 42 1.31 2.10 -26.41
N ARG A 43 2.67 2.18 -26.39
CA ARG A 43 3.51 1.06 -26.85
C ARG A 43 3.36 -0.15 -25.92
N VAL A 44 3.37 0.08 -24.61
CA VAL A 44 3.16 -0.99 -23.61
C VAL A 44 1.75 -1.59 -23.74
N GLU A 45 0.72 -0.76 -23.90
CA GLU A 45 -0.66 -1.22 -24.10
C GLU A 45 -0.81 -2.08 -25.37
N ARG A 46 -0.18 -1.71 -26.47
CA ARG A 46 -0.18 -2.49 -27.70
C ARG A 46 0.41 -3.89 -27.49
N ILE A 47 1.57 -3.96 -26.84
CA ILE A 47 2.21 -5.24 -26.52
C ILE A 47 1.36 -6.02 -25.51
N TRP A 48 0.86 -5.39 -24.47
CA TRP A 48 -0.04 -5.98 -23.47
C TRP A 48 -1.23 -6.71 -24.11
N ARG A 49 -1.88 -6.06 -25.08
CA ARG A 49 -3.01 -6.67 -25.81
C ARG A 49 -2.55 -7.80 -26.72
N ARG A 50 -1.43 -7.65 -27.41
CA ARG A 50 -0.87 -8.67 -28.29
C ARG A 50 -0.53 -9.96 -27.52
N GLU A 51 0.05 -9.82 -26.33
CA GLU A 51 0.39 -10.96 -25.46
C GLU A 51 -0.82 -11.51 -24.66
N GLY A 52 -2.02 -11.01 -24.91
CA GLY A 52 -3.24 -11.49 -24.24
C GLY A 52 -3.28 -11.22 -22.74
N LEU A 53 -2.46 -10.32 -22.23
CA LEU A 53 -2.37 -10.00 -20.81
C LEU A 53 -3.67 -9.33 -20.33
N LYS A 54 -4.17 -9.78 -19.19
CA LYS A 54 -5.38 -9.23 -18.56
C LYS A 54 -5.16 -9.07 -17.05
N VAL A 55 -5.74 -8.03 -16.47
CA VAL A 55 -5.88 -7.92 -15.02
C VAL A 55 -7.18 -8.59 -14.65
N PRO A 56 -7.22 -9.52 -13.66
CA PRO A 56 -8.47 -10.10 -13.18
C PRO A 56 -9.46 -9.01 -12.79
N GLU A 57 -10.71 -9.18 -13.16
CA GLU A 57 -11.76 -8.22 -12.82
C GLU A 57 -11.92 -8.13 -11.30
N LYS A 58 -12.09 -6.90 -10.82
CA LYS A 58 -12.50 -6.70 -9.43
C LYS A 58 -13.94 -7.11 -9.27
N GLN A 59 -14.26 -7.81 -8.19
CA GLN A 59 -15.65 -8.01 -7.84
C GLN A 59 -16.36 -6.64 -7.76
N PRO A 60 -17.55 -6.51 -8.41
CA PRO A 60 -18.28 -5.27 -8.39
C PRO A 60 -18.58 -4.90 -6.92
N LYS A 61 -18.18 -3.71 -6.51
CA LYS A 61 -18.59 -3.18 -5.21
C LYS A 61 -20.11 -3.11 -5.23
N ARG A 62 -20.79 -3.75 -4.27
CA ARG A 62 -22.21 -3.54 -4.04
C ARG A 62 -22.45 -2.04 -3.95
N GLY A 63 -23.40 -1.54 -4.75
CA GLY A 63 -23.60 -0.11 -4.96
C GLY A 63 -23.63 0.68 -3.65
N ARG A 64 -22.75 1.66 -3.54
CA ARG A 64 -22.78 2.64 -2.44
C ARG A 64 -23.64 3.80 -2.92
N LEU A 65 -24.66 4.10 -2.16
CA LEU A 65 -25.35 5.37 -2.28
C LEU A 65 -24.40 6.48 -1.80
N TRP A 66 -23.85 7.22 -2.75
CA TRP A 66 -23.09 8.43 -2.46
C TRP A 66 -24.11 9.60 -2.44
N LEU A 67 -24.35 10.14 -1.28
CA LEU A 67 -24.94 11.47 -1.18
C LEU A 67 -23.84 12.48 -1.48
N ASN A 68 -23.87 13.06 -2.66
CA ASN A 68 -22.89 14.03 -3.13
C ASN A 68 -23.38 15.46 -2.86
N ASP A 69 -23.97 15.65 -1.68
CA ASP A 69 -24.65 16.89 -1.26
C ASP A 69 -23.71 17.93 -0.63
N GLY A 70 -22.40 17.64 -0.56
CA GLY A 70 -21.42 18.55 0.03
C GLY A 70 -21.47 18.64 1.56
N SER A 71 -22.34 17.87 2.22
CA SER A 71 -22.52 17.91 3.68
C SER A 71 -21.36 17.33 4.47
N CYS A 72 -20.40 16.69 3.82
CA CYS A 72 -19.28 16.04 4.48
C CYS A 72 -18.01 16.91 4.43
N ILE A 73 -17.79 17.71 5.48
CA ILE A 73 -16.54 18.45 5.68
C ILE A 73 -15.52 17.47 6.24
N ARG A 74 -14.79 16.78 5.33
CA ARG A 74 -13.66 15.95 5.71
C ARG A 74 -12.39 16.78 5.75
N LEU A 75 -11.64 16.74 6.87
CA LEU A 75 -10.29 17.26 6.92
C LEU A 75 -9.41 16.51 5.89
N ARG A 76 -8.97 17.23 4.86
CA ARG A 76 -8.02 16.71 3.86
C ARG A 76 -6.62 17.13 4.27
N PRO A 77 -5.69 16.19 4.46
CA PRO A 77 -4.34 16.53 4.85
C PRO A 77 -3.65 17.35 3.75
N CYS A 78 -2.88 18.35 4.17
CA CYS A 78 -2.11 19.26 3.31
C CYS A 78 -0.60 18.98 3.34
N TRP A 79 -0.10 18.26 4.36
CA TRP A 79 1.31 17.88 4.53
C TRP A 79 1.45 16.49 5.16
N ALA A 80 2.65 15.94 5.11
CA ALA A 80 2.99 14.67 5.73
C ALA A 80 2.85 14.76 7.27
N ASN A 81 2.42 13.67 7.90
CA ASN A 81 2.17 13.60 9.35
C ASN A 81 1.02 14.50 9.86
N GLN A 82 0.23 15.11 8.98
CA GLN A 82 -0.93 15.87 9.44
C GLN A 82 -2.06 14.94 9.91
N VAL A 83 -2.40 13.94 9.14
CA VAL A 83 -3.47 12.99 9.49
C VAL A 83 -2.99 11.57 9.24
N TRP A 84 -2.92 10.79 10.30
CA TRP A 84 -2.79 9.34 10.18
C TRP A 84 -4.16 8.70 10.31
N ALA A 85 -4.38 7.65 9.56
CA ALA A 85 -5.59 6.84 9.69
C ALA A 85 -5.19 5.40 10.01
N TYR A 86 -5.93 4.76 10.92
CA TYR A 86 -5.76 3.34 11.19
C TYR A 86 -7.08 2.58 11.10
N ASP A 87 -6.97 1.28 10.83
CA ASP A 87 -8.12 0.39 10.69
C ASP A 87 -7.70 -1.05 10.97
N PHE A 88 -8.69 -1.91 11.22
CA PHE A 88 -8.49 -3.33 11.46
C PHE A 88 -8.96 -4.17 10.27
N VAL A 89 -8.11 -5.09 9.84
CA VAL A 89 -8.42 -6.08 8.81
C VAL A 89 -8.32 -7.47 9.42
N GLU A 90 -9.26 -8.36 9.09
CA GLU A 90 -9.23 -9.76 9.51
C GLU A 90 -8.92 -10.67 8.33
N ALA A 91 -8.11 -11.70 8.58
CA ALA A 91 -7.88 -12.80 7.67
C ALA A 91 -7.78 -14.13 8.43
N ARG A 92 -7.52 -15.22 7.71
CA ARG A 92 -7.41 -16.55 8.31
C ARG A 92 -6.17 -17.26 7.80
N THR A 93 -5.59 -18.08 8.67
CA THR A 93 -4.61 -19.09 8.26
C THR A 93 -5.33 -20.31 7.68
N HIS A 94 -4.60 -21.16 6.93
CA HIS A 94 -5.14 -22.35 6.25
C HIS A 94 -5.92 -23.27 7.19
N ASP A 95 -5.53 -23.36 8.45
CA ASP A 95 -6.22 -24.08 9.51
C ASP A 95 -7.53 -23.42 9.99
N GLY A 96 -7.99 -22.36 9.33
CA GLY A 96 -9.21 -21.62 9.63
C GLY A 96 -9.10 -20.63 10.80
N ARG A 97 -7.97 -20.60 11.54
CA ARG A 97 -7.79 -19.70 12.68
C ARG A 97 -7.65 -18.25 12.21
N LYS A 98 -8.46 -17.37 12.79
CA LYS A 98 -8.42 -15.92 12.49
C LYS A 98 -7.13 -15.28 12.99
N PHE A 99 -6.71 -14.24 12.26
CA PHE A 99 -5.74 -13.25 12.73
C PHE A 99 -6.21 -11.85 12.32
N ARG A 100 -5.74 -10.85 13.03
CA ARG A 100 -6.08 -9.44 12.79
C ARG A 100 -4.82 -8.68 12.40
N MET A 101 -5.03 -7.65 11.64
CA MET A 101 -4.00 -6.71 11.21
C MET A 101 -4.46 -5.30 11.59
N LEU A 102 -3.60 -4.55 12.30
CA LEU A 102 -3.74 -3.12 12.45
C LEU A 102 -2.97 -2.45 11.32
N THR A 103 -3.65 -1.73 10.47
CA THR A 103 -3.05 -0.94 9.38
C THR A 103 -2.99 0.53 9.78
N VAL A 104 -1.84 1.17 9.66
CA VAL A 104 -1.64 2.61 9.92
C VAL A 104 -1.08 3.26 8.67
N ILE A 105 -1.75 4.30 8.17
CA ILE A 105 -1.36 5.02 6.96
C ILE A 105 -1.29 6.53 7.21
N ASP A 106 -0.35 7.20 6.56
CA ASP A 106 -0.37 8.65 6.40
C ASP A 106 -1.29 9.01 5.23
N GLU A 107 -2.32 9.79 5.50
CA GLU A 107 -3.33 10.13 4.48
C GLU A 107 -2.79 11.08 3.40
N PHE A 108 -1.75 11.86 3.66
CA PHE A 108 -1.15 12.75 2.67
C PHE A 108 -0.19 12.01 1.74
N THR A 109 0.83 11.36 2.31
CA THR A 109 1.85 10.64 1.53
C THR A 109 1.35 9.34 0.93
N ARG A 110 0.27 8.76 1.48
CA ARG A 110 -0.24 7.41 1.19
C ARG A 110 0.67 6.29 1.69
N GLU A 111 1.67 6.62 2.45
CA GLU A 111 2.59 5.65 3.04
C GLU A 111 1.86 4.76 4.05
N CYS A 112 2.12 3.47 3.99
CA CYS A 112 1.72 2.53 5.03
C CYS A 112 2.81 2.49 6.10
N LEU A 113 2.57 3.18 7.21
CA LEU A 113 3.52 3.29 8.31
C LEU A 113 3.72 1.96 9.03
N ALA A 114 2.65 1.22 9.28
CA ALA A 114 2.70 -0.10 9.88
C ALA A 114 1.57 -1.03 9.42
N ILE A 115 1.83 -2.34 9.47
CA ILE A 115 0.81 -3.40 9.51
C ILE A 115 1.21 -4.37 10.62
N LEU A 116 0.59 -4.23 11.79
CA LEU A 116 0.82 -5.14 12.91
C LEU A 116 -0.08 -6.37 12.79
N VAL A 117 0.51 -7.56 12.70
CA VAL A 117 -0.21 -8.83 12.50
C VAL A 117 -0.16 -9.69 13.76
N ALA A 118 -1.31 -10.02 14.33
CA ALA A 118 -1.41 -10.87 15.53
C ALA A 118 -2.71 -11.69 15.55
N ARG A 119 -2.75 -12.76 16.37
CA ARG A 119 -4.00 -13.51 16.58
C ARG A 119 -5.07 -12.67 17.28
N ARG A 120 -4.64 -11.80 18.17
CA ARG A 120 -5.50 -10.82 18.88
C ARG A 120 -4.75 -9.50 18.95
N LEU A 121 -5.46 -8.43 18.79
CA LEU A 121 -4.94 -7.07 18.97
C LEU A 121 -5.78 -6.41 20.06
N ARG A 122 -5.12 -5.97 21.12
CA ARG A 122 -5.70 -5.26 22.26
C ARG A 122 -5.32 -3.78 22.18
N ALA A 123 -5.93 -2.97 23.03
CA ALA A 123 -5.62 -1.56 23.13
C ALA A 123 -4.12 -1.29 23.35
N ASP A 124 -3.48 -2.10 24.23
CA ASP A 124 -2.06 -1.97 24.54
C ASP A 124 -1.17 -2.23 23.31
N ASP A 125 -1.56 -3.20 22.45
CA ASP A 125 -0.83 -3.48 21.21
C ASP A 125 -0.93 -2.29 20.23
N VAL A 126 -2.09 -1.64 20.16
CA VAL A 126 -2.30 -0.43 19.36
C VAL A 126 -1.45 0.72 19.89
N LEU A 127 -1.48 0.93 21.22
CA LEU A 127 -0.70 1.98 21.88
C LEU A 127 0.80 1.80 21.67
N ALA A 128 1.30 0.56 21.84
CA ALA A 128 2.71 0.25 21.59
C ALA A 128 3.09 0.53 20.13
N CYS A 129 2.28 0.07 19.19
CA CYS A 129 2.52 0.31 17.76
C CYS A 129 2.54 1.82 17.43
N LEU A 130 1.60 2.60 17.93
CA LEU A 130 1.56 4.04 17.71
C LEU A 130 2.74 4.75 18.39
N ALA A 131 3.12 4.33 19.59
CA ALA A 131 4.29 4.89 20.29
C ALA A 131 5.59 4.69 19.51
N ASP A 132 5.80 3.47 18.98
CA ASP A 132 6.96 3.18 18.11
C ASP A 132 6.95 4.04 16.85
N LEU A 133 5.79 4.21 16.23
CA LEU A 133 5.65 5.05 15.04
C LEU A 133 5.90 6.53 15.35
N PHE A 134 5.48 7.05 16.52
CA PHE A 134 5.75 8.43 16.93
C PHE A 134 7.23 8.69 17.13
N ILE A 135 7.99 7.69 17.59
CA ILE A 135 9.44 7.79 17.72
C ILE A 135 10.10 7.90 16.34
N VAL A 136 9.63 7.12 15.36
CA VAL A 136 10.26 7.02 14.03
C VAL A 136 9.83 8.17 13.11
N HIS A 137 8.55 8.52 13.10
CA HIS A 137 7.96 9.46 12.12
C HIS A 137 7.57 10.81 12.73
N GLY A 138 7.66 10.96 14.06
CA GLY A 138 7.09 12.09 14.77
C GLY A 138 5.61 11.90 15.10
N VAL A 139 5.08 12.78 15.95
CA VAL A 139 3.68 12.75 16.38
C VAL A 139 2.81 13.45 15.32
N PRO A 140 1.73 12.82 14.82
CA PRO A 140 0.83 13.46 13.87
C PRO A 140 -0.07 14.50 14.57
N ASP A 141 -0.59 15.47 13.81
CA ASP A 141 -1.57 16.42 14.33
C ASP A 141 -2.90 15.72 14.68
N HIS A 142 -3.31 14.78 13.83
CA HIS A 142 -4.58 14.08 13.98
C HIS A 142 -4.46 12.58 13.72
N ILE A 143 -5.27 11.80 14.43
CA ILE A 143 -5.47 10.38 14.13
C ILE A 143 -6.95 10.12 13.85
N ARG A 144 -7.21 9.46 12.72
CA ARG A 144 -8.53 9.02 12.29
C ARG A 144 -8.68 7.52 12.47
N SER A 145 -9.80 7.12 13.06
CA SER A 145 -10.19 5.71 13.19
C SER A 145 -11.70 5.54 13.11
N ASP A 146 -12.13 4.32 12.76
CA ASP A 146 -13.50 3.93 12.97
C ASP A 146 -13.82 3.77 14.49
N ASN A 147 -15.12 3.72 14.81
CA ASN A 147 -15.57 3.49 16.17
C ASN A 147 -15.46 1.98 16.53
N GLY A 148 -14.23 1.43 16.53
CA GLY A 148 -13.96 0.06 16.97
C GLY A 148 -14.42 -0.23 18.42
N PRO A 149 -14.22 -1.45 18.93
CA PRO A 149 -14.70 -1.84 20.25
C PRO A 149 -14.44 -0.74 21.29
N GLU A 150 -15.52 -0.23 21.92
CA GLU A 150 -15.53 1.01 22.75
C GLU A 150 -14.38 1.11 23.76
N PHE A 151 -13.92 -0.02 24.30
CA PHE A 151 -12.87 -0.03 25.31
C PHE A 151 -11.49 0.29 24.71
N ALA A 152 -11.14 -0.30 23.59
CA ALA A 152 -9.87 -0.02 22.91
C ALA A 152 -9.81 1.43 22.41
N ALA A 153 -10.93 1.94 21.88
CA ALA A 153 -11.01 3.32 21.43
C ALA A 153 -10.84 4.33 22.58
N LYS A 154 -11.42 4.11 23.75
CA LYS A 154 -11.31 5.01 24.92
C LYS A 154 -9.86 5.08 25.45
N ALA A 155 -9.19 3.96 25.61
CA ALA A 155 -7.80 3.93 26.08
C ALA A 155 -6.86 4.66 25.10
N VAL A 156 -6.99 4.39 23.82
CA VAL A 156 -6.21 5.06 22.77
C VAL A 156 -6.48 6.57 22.75
N ARG A 157 -7.75 6.99 22.82
CA ARG A 157 -8.12 8.40 22.89
C ARG A 157 -7.49 9.12 24.07
N SER A 158 -7.64 8.54 25.29
CA SER A 158 -7.09 9.14 26.49
C SER A 158 -5.58 9.33 26.41
N TRP A 159 -4.89 8.38 25.79
CA TRP A 159 -3.44 8.46 25.60
C TRP A 159 -3.08 9.52 24.55
N LEU A 160 -3.76 9.53 23.39
CA LEU A 160 -3.54 10.54 22.35
C LEU A 160 -3.81 11.95 22.83
N GLY A 161 -4.90 12.15 23.59
CA GLY A 161 -5.22 13.46 24.17
C GLY A 161 -4.15 13.98 25.13
N ARG A 162 -3.45 13.11 25.88
CA ARG A 162 -2.32 13.49 26.73
C ARG A 162 -1.09 13.94 25.91
N LEU A 163 -0.98 13.49 24.68
CA LEU A 163 0.09 13.86 23.75
C LEU A 163 -0.29 15.04 22.85
N GLY A 164 -1.48 15.62 23.02
CA GLY A 164 -1.98 16.72 22.20
C GLY A 164 -2.43 16.31 20.79
N VAL A 165 -2.61 15.00 20.54
CA VAL A 165 -3.08 14.49 19.24
C VAL A 165 -4.60 14.54 19.20
N GLU A 166 -5.16 15.22 18.21
CA GLU A 166 -6.60 15.26 18.01
C GLU A 166 -7.10 13.98 17.34
N THR A 167 -8.18 13.41 17.89
CA THR A 167 -8.83 12.24 17.29
C THR A 167 -9.98 12.66 16.41
N LEU A 168 -9.93 12.28 15.13
CA LEU A 168 -10.99 12.47 14.15
C LEU A 168 -11.84 11.21 14.10
N PHE A 169 -13.06 11.30 14.66
CA PHE A 169 -13.98 10.16 14.65
C PHE A 169 -14.77 10.14 13.36
N ILE A 170 -14.95 8.93 12.83
CA ILE A 170 -15.88 8.66 11.74
C ILE A 170 -17.27 8.57 12.37
N GLU A 171 -18.19 9.44 11.95
CA GLU A 171 -19.58 9.36 12.42
C GLU A 171 -20.20 8.01 12.00
N PRO A 172 -21.02 7.39 12.87
CA PRO A 172 -21.77 6.20 12.50
C PRO A 172 -22.57 6.44 11.21
N GLY A 173 -22.34 5.64 10.19
CA GLY A 173 -22.98 5.80 8.88
C GLY A 173 -22.19 6.63 7.86
N SER A 174 -21.01 7.16 8.21
CA SER A 174 -20.15 7.97 7.34
C SER A 174 -18.86 7.22 6.87
N PRO A 175 -18.96 6.06 6.22
CA PRO A 175 -17.79 5.25 5.82
C PRO A 175 -16.85 5.99 4.86
N TRP A 176 -17.33 7.03 4.16
CA TRP A 176 -16.51 7.86 3.26
C TRP A 176 -15.41 8.65 4.00
N GLU A 177 -15.54 8.87 5.31
CA GLU A 177 -14.54 9.55 6.10
C GLU A 177 -13.25 8.72 6.24
N ASN A 178 -13.34 7.38 6.22
CA ASN A 178 -12.18 6.47 6.22
C ASN A 178 -11.75 5.98 4.82
N GLY A 179 -12.15 6.68 3.76
CA GLY A 179 -11.94 6.24 2.38
C GLY A 179 -10.48 5.95 2.00
N TYR A 180 -9.50 6.48 2.74
CA TYR A 180 -8.08 6.17 2.51
C TYR A 180 -7.70 4.81 3.08
N CYS A 181 -8.07 4.51 4.33
CA CYS A 181 -7.88 3.18 4.91
C CYS A 181 -8.67 2.12 4.14
N GLU A 182 -9.93 2.37 3.81
CA GLU A 182 -10.71 1.44 3.00
C GLU A 182 -10.06 1.16 1.64
N SER A 183 -9.59 2.21 0.97
CA SER A 183 -8.88 2.07 -0.31
C SER A 183 -7.56 1.32 -0.16
N PHE A 184 -6.85 1.51 0.95
CA PHE A 184 -5.63 0.78 1.28
C PHE A 184 -5.94 -0.68 1.58
N ASN A 185 -6.86 -0.96 2.49
CA ASN A 185 -7.27 -2.30 2.87
C ASN A 185 -7.81 -3.11 1.69
N GLY A 186 -8.57 -2.45 0.79
CA GLY A 186 -9.00 -3.05 -0.46
C GLY A 186 -7.85 -3.44 -1.40
N LYS A 187 -6.70 -2.75 -1.35
CA LYS A 187 -5.52 -3.15 -2.12
C LYS A 187 -4.77 -4.29 -1.42
N LEU A 188 -4.67 -4.25 -0.09
CA LEU A 188 -4.08 -5.33 0.70
C LEU A 188 -4.84 -6.64 0.45
N SER A 189 -6.17 -6.61 0.48
CA SER A 189 -7.02 -7.78 0.17
C SER A 189 -6.80 -8.28 -1.25
N ASP A 190 -6.96 -7.40 -2.24
CA ASP A 190 -6.89 -7.71 -3.68
C ASP A 190 -5.50 -8.20 -4.13
N GLU A 191 -4.43 -7.64 -3.57
CA GLU A 191 -3.06 -7.88 -4.00
C GLU A 191 -2.33 -8.96 -3.18
N LEU A 192 -2.79 -9.25 -1.95
CA LEU A 192 -2.16 -10.22 -1.05
C LEU A 192 -3.16 -11.22 -0.43
N LEU A 193 -4.14 -10.73 0.36
CA LEU A 193 -4.92 -11.63 1.23
C LEU A 193 -5.80 -12.62 0.47
N GLU A 194 -6.30 -12.24 -0.72
CA GLU A 194 -7.11 -13.10 -1.59
C GLU A 194 -6.29 -13.99 -2.54
N ARG A 195 -4.95 -13.85 -2.49
CA ARG A 195 -4.04 -14.56 -3.40
C ARG A 195 -3.11 -15.52 -2.71
N GLU A 196 -2.87 -15.33 -1.43
CA GLU A 196 -1.95 -16.14 -0.64
C GLU A 196 -2.69 -17.02 0.34
N ILE A 197 -2.20 -18.23 0.52
CA ILE A 197 -2.64 -19.16 1.56
C ILE A 197 -1.61 -19.09 2.69
N PHE A 198 -2.01 -18.58 3.84
CA PHE A 198 -1.13 -18.45 5.00
C PHE A 198 -1.18 -19.74 5.84
N TYR A 199 -0.13 -20.55 5.85
CA TYR A 199 -0.06 -21.77 6.64
C TYR A 199 0.23 -21.50 8.12
N SER A 200 0.85 -20.38 8.43
CA SER A 200 1.14 -19.97 9.81
C SER A 200 0.98 -18.46 10.02
N LEU A 201 0.83 -18.04 11.29
CA LEU A 201 0.84 -16.63 11.64
C LEU A 201 2.19 -15.97 11.29
N ARG A 202 3.28 -16.69 11.50
CA ARG A 202 4.64 -16.21 11.20
C ARG A 202 4.82 -15.93 9.71
N GLU A 203 4.32 -16.82 8.89
CA GLU A 203 4.31 -16.62 7.43
C GLU A 203 3.48 -15.41 7.04
N ALA A 204 2.28 -15.26 7.60
CA ALA A 204 1.45 -14.08 7.38
C ALA A 204 2.19 -12.78 7.75
N GLN A 205 2.89 -12.75 8.90
CA GLN A 205 3.71 -11.61 9.32
C GLN A 205 4.78 -11.26 8.28
N ILE A 206 5.49 -12.26 7.76
CA ILE A 206 6.57 -12.06 6.78
C ILE A 206 6.02 -11.56 5.45
N LEU A 207 4.96 -12.19 4.92
CA LEU A 207 4.38 -11.85 3.62
C LEU A 207 3.69 -10.48 3.65
N VAL A 208 2.99 -10.15 4.73
CA VAL A 208 2.34 -8.85 4.92
C VAL A 208 3.40 -7.73 5.01
N GLU A 209 4.48 -7.93 5.77
CA GLU A 209 5.56 -6.94 5.86
C GLU A 209 6.30 -6.78 4.52
N ARG A 210 6.55 -7.87 3.78
CA ARG A 210 7.11 -7.81 2.43
C ARG A 210 6.19 -7.01 1.49
N TRP A 211 4.89 -7.24 1.54
CA TRP A 211 3.92 -6.51 0.75
C TRP A 211 3.89 -5.02 1.15
N ARG A 212 3.91 -4.68 2.45
CA ARG A 212 3.98 -3.30 2.93
C ARG A 212 5.18 -2.55 2.36
N ARG A 213 6.36 -3.17 2.39
CA ARG A 213 7.57 -2.59 1.79
C ARG A 213 7.41 -2.39 0.29
N THR A 214 6.90 -3.38 -0.43
CA THR A 214 6.63 -3.27 -1.87
C THR A 214 5.60 -2.17 -2.16
N TYR A 215 4.55 -2.07 -1.35
CA TYR A 215 3.54 -1.02 -1.46
C TYR A 215 4.17 0.38 -1.34
N ASN A 216 5.03 0.58 -0.36
CA ASN A 216 5.66 1.88 -0.10
C ASN A 216 6.75 2.25 -1.10
N THR A 217 7.55 1.28 -1.58
CA THR A 217 8.79 1.57 -2.31
C THR A 217 8.73 1.22 -3.81
N VAL A 218 7.90 0.28 -4.20
CA VAL A 218 7.84 -0.23 -5.59
C VAL A 218 6.53 0.11 -6.27
N ARG A 219 5.40 -0.11 -5.59
CA ARG A 219 4.07 -0.06 -6.16
C ARG A 219 3.71 1.31 -6.72
N PRO A 220 3.35 1.43 -8.05
CA PRO A 220 2.96 2.71 -8.62
C PRO A 220 1.56 3.14 -8.14
N HIS A 221 1.44 4.38 -7.67
CA HIS A 221 0.19 5.00 -7.22
C HIS A 221 -0.29 6.07 -8.20
N SER A 222 -1.46 5.89 -8.80
CA SER A 222 -2.00 6.86 -9.76
C SER A 222 -2.21 8.25 -9.17
N ALA A 223 -2.62 8.33 -7.89
CA ALA A 223 -2.79 9.59 -7.17
C ALA A 223 -1.48 10.34 -6.91
N LEU A 224 -0.32 9.65 -7.00
CA LEU A 224 1.02 10.20 -6.81
C LEU A 224 1.80 10.29 -8.14
N GLY A 225 1.10 10.40 -9.27
CA GLY A 225 1.74 10.42 -10.60
C GLY A 225 2.48 9.12 -10.92
N TYR A 226 2.00 7.99 -10.45
CA TYR A 226 2.61 6.66 -10.56
C TYR A 226 3.94 6.49 -9.83
N ARG A 227 4.27 7.38 -8.89
CA ARG A 227 5.36 7.15 -7.92
C ARG A 227 4.86 6.31 -6.75
N PRO A 228 5.73 5.55 -6.07
CA PRO A 228 5.39 4.93 -4.79
C PRO A 228 5.31 5.98 -3.67
N PRO A 229 4.65 5.67 -2.53
CA PRO A 229 4.48 6.59 -1.40
C PRO A 229 5.79 7.04 -0.76
N ALA A 230 6.74 6.13 -0.57
CA ALA A 230 8.05 6.39 0.04
C ALA A 230 9.19 5.95 -0.91
N PRO A 231 9.40 6.65 -2.05
CA PRO A 231 10.39 6.25 -3.06
C PRO A 231 11.83 6.35 -2.55
N GLU A 232 12.06 7.16 -1.52
CA GLU A 232 13.39 7.47 -0.97
C GLU A 232 13.83 6.43 0.07
N ALA A 233 12.90 5.67 0.64
CA ALA A 233 13.18 4.70 1.71
C ALA A 233 13.95 3.46 1.22
N ALA A 234 14.02 3.20 -0.09
CA ALA A 234 14.84 2.13 -0.65
C ALA A 234 15.20 2.41 -2.11
N MET A 235 16.47 2.26 -2.45
CA MET A 235 16.88 2.10 -3.83
C MET A 235 16.44 0.72 -4.33
N VAL A 236 15.32 0.68 -5.05
CA VAL A 236 14.79 -0.57 -5.60
C VAL A 236 15.66 -1.00 -6.78
N ALA A 237 16.44 -2.04 -6.60
CA ALA A 237 17.14 -2.68 -7.70
C ALA A 237 16.14 -3.52 -8.51
N PHE A 238 15.83 -3.08 -9.73
CA PHE A 238 15.08 -3.90 -10.67
C PHE A 238 15.95 -5.07 -11.17
N PRO A 239 15.41 -6.29 -11.29
CA PRO A 239 16.15 -7.42 -11.85
C PRO A 239 16.59 -7.15 -13.29
N SER A 240 17.65 -7.80 -13.73
CA SER A 240 18.26 -7.58 -15.05
C SER A 240 17.28 -7.76 -16.21
N TRP A 241 16.39 -8.73 -16.11
CA TRP A 241 15.36 -9.00 -17.14
C TRP A 241 14.31 -7.89 -17.29
N ALA A 242 14.11 -7.06 -16.27
CA ALA A 242 13.19 -5.93 -16.32
C ALA A 242 13.83 -4.64 -16.87
N ARG A 243 15.15 -4.63 -17.09
CA ARG A 243 15.91 -3.48 -17.58
C ARG A 243 16.08 -3.51 -19.11
N PRO A 244 16.32 -2.35 -19.75
CA PRO A 244 16.65 -2.30 -21.16
C PRO A 244 18.02 -2.96 -21.42
N PRO A 245 18.20 -3.60 -22.60
CA PRO A 245 19.48 -4.16 -23.00
C PRO A 245 20.60 -3.11 -22.99
N GLY A 246 21.77 -3.47 -22.46
CA GLY A 246 22.94 -2.58 -22.43
C GLY A 246 22.93 -1.52 -21.29
N SER A 247 21.95 -1.52 -20.40
CA SER A 247 22.00 -0.67 -19.21
C SER A 247 23.07 -1.16 -18.23
N ALA A 248 24.11 -0.32 -18.01
CA ALA A 248 25.17 -0.62 -17.05
C ALA A 248 24.62 -0.80 -15.64
N GLN A 249 25.17 -1.76 -14.88
CA GLN A 249 24.98 -1.81 -13.44
C GLN A 249 25.73 -0.63 -12.82
N HIS A 250 25.02 0.43 -12.44
CA HIS A 250 25.57 1.35 -11.45
C HIS A 250 25.59 0.60 -10.11
N GLY A 251 26.64 -0.17 -9.92
CA GLY A 251 26.97 -0.78 -8.65
C GLY A 251 27.26 0.32 -7.65
N THR A 252 26.35 0.54 -6.74
CA THR A 252 26.63 1.30 -5.52
C THR A 252 27.53 0.40 -4.68
N SER A 253 28.85 0.62 -4.78
CA SER A 253 29.82 0.10 -3.83
C SER A 253 29.41 0.60 -2.44
N LEU A 254 28.92 -0.29 -1.61
CA LEU A 254 28.83 -0.07 -0.19
C LEU A 254 30.27 0.02 0.31
N MET A 255 30.76 1.25 0.60
CA MET A 255 31.96 1.40 1.39
C MET A 255 31.65 0.86 2.81
N PRO A 256 32.51 -0.01 3.36
CA PRO A 256 32.39 -0.42 4.74
C PRO A 256 32.65 0.79 5.65
N LEU A 257 31.73 1.07 6.53
CA LEU A 257 31.93 1.98 7.65
C LEU A 257 32.94 1.33 8.61
N HIS A 258 34.10 1.94 8.70
CA HIS A 258 35.07 1.69 9.77
C HIS A 258 34.60 2.32 11.10
#